data_148ca93a8439acc923dfa1033abbaed7
#
_entry.id   148ca93a8439acc923dfa1033abbaed7
#
_cell.length_a   1.000
_cell.length_b   1.000
_cell.length_c   1.000
_cell.angle_alpha   90.00
_cell.angle_beta   90.00
_cell.angle_gamma   90.00
#
_symmetry.space_group_name_H-M   'P 1'
#
loop_
_entity.id
_entity.type
_entity.pdbx_description
1 polymer ?
#
loop_
_entity_poly.entity_id
_entity_poly.type
_entity_poly.pdbx_seq_one_letter_code
_entity_poly.pdbx_strand_id
1 'polypeptide(L)'
;GWVYVGLMVFIYLLWEAAFTMNDIGYWGAIPSLSRKKENRDKLTTMVIFCAGIGGGIISLIVGFFSPGNILTAYTIYSIIACVSIILCQTMVCFTVKEGPRVLHDKEEKESLKKTFKIIFKNKQLLWISIGFLLYDIGSGILGALLYNLYYLEFGYDGTFAVVALVMGIFTMA
;
A
#
# COMPACT_ATOMS: atom_id res chain seq x y z
N GLY A 1 17.84 21.75 -11.10
CA GLY A 1 18.27 22.58 -9.98
C GLY A 1 17.52 22.24 -8.69
N TRP A 2 17.92 22.84 -7.59
CA TRP A 2 17.39 22.59 -6.25
C TRP A 2 15.89 22.84 -6.11
N VAL A 3 15.32 23.76 -6.89
CA VAL A 3 13.87 24.02 -6.95
C VAL A 3 13.10 22.78 -7.42
N TYR A 4 13.62 22.07 -8.42
CA TYR A 4 13.00 20.82 -8.90
C TYR A 4 13.03 19.74 -7.81
N VAL A 5 14.15 19.60 -7.12
CA VAL A 5 14.28 18.64 -6.00
C VAL A 5 13.28 18.98 -4.88
N GLY A 6 13.19 20.26 -4.50
CA GLY A 6 12.22 20.70 -3.48
C GLY A 6 10.77 20.42 -3.87
N LEU A 7 10.41 20.66 -5.13
CA LEU A 7 9.07 20.38 -5.65
C LEU A 7 8.77 18.85 -5.62
N MET A 8 9.71 18.03 -6.03
CA MET A 8 9.58 16.58 -6.01
C MET A 8 9.38 16.05 -4.58
N VAL A 9 10.18 16.54 -3.62
CA VAL A 9 10.03 16.17 -2.21
C VAL A 9 8.64 16.57 -1.69
N PHE A 10 8.19 17.77 -2.00
CA PHE A 10 6.88 18.26 -1.57
C PHE A 10 5.73 17.42 -2.14
N ILE A 11 5.77 17.11 -3.44
CA ILE A 11 4.75 16.26 -4.10
C ILE A 11 4.78 14.84 -3.49
N TYR A 12 5.96 14.30 -3.22
CA TYR A 12 6.10 12.98 -2.61
C TYR A 12 5.51 12.94 -1.20
N LEU A 13 5.76 13.95 -0.38
CA LEU A 13 5.17 14.04 0.96
C LEU A 13 3.63 14.14 0.92
N LEU A 14 3.08 14.89 -0.03
CA LEU A 14 1.63 14.96 -0.24
C LEU A 14 1.06 13.60 -0.66
N TRP A 15 1.75 12.90 -1.56
CA TRP A 15 1.38 11.56 -1.98
C TRP A 15 1.36 10.58 -0.81
N GLU A 16 2.43 10.54 -0.02
CA GLU A 16 2.54 9.67 1.15
C GLU A 16 1.46 9.96 2.21
N ALA A 17 1.17 11.23 2.45
CA ALA A 17 0.10 11.62 3.36
C ALA A 17 -1.28 11.14 2.86
N ALA A 18 -1.59 11.35 1.59
CA ALA A 18 -2.84 10.90 0.98
C ALA A 18 -2.96 9.37 0.98
N PHE A 19 -1.87 8.66 0.67
CA PHE A 19 -1.81 7.20 0.71
C PHE A 19 -2.07 6.67 2.11
N THR A 20 -1.40 7.22 3.12
CA THR A 20 -1.57 6.82 4.52
C THR A 20 -3.00 7.05 5.00
N MET A 21 -3.62 8.17 4.65
CA MET A 21 -5.02 8.44 4.99
C MET A 21 -5.97 7.43 4.36
N ASN A 22 -5.73 7.08 3.09
CA ASN A 22 -6.51 6.07 2.39
C ASN A 22 -6.33 4.67 3.02
N ASP A 23 -5.10 4.30 3.34
CA ASP A 23 -4.77 3.00 3.94
C ASP A 23 -5.41 2.83 5.33
N ILE A 24 -5.33 3.85 6.18
CA ILE A 24 -6.00 3.85 7.49
C ILE A 24 -7.51 3.72 7.32
N GLY A 25 -8.12 4.44 6.39
CA GLY A 25 -9.55 4.35 6.10
C GLY A 25 -9.96 2.95 5.65
N TYR A 26 -9.17 2.36 4.76
CA TYR A 26 -9.39 1.04 4.20
C TYR A 26 -9.32 -0.08 5.26
N TRP A 27 -8.23 -0.13 6.03
CA TRP A 27 -8.05 -1.12 7.09
C TRP A 27 -9.04 -0.91 8.24
N GLY A 28 -9.39 0.34 8.53
CA GLY A 28 -10.41 0.70 9.53
C GLY A 28 -11.83 0.31 9.13
N ALA A 29 -12.13 0.19 7.83
CA ALA A 29 -13.44 -0.23 7.35
C ALA A 29 -13.69 -1.73 7.52
N ILE A 30 -12.67 -2.59 7.47
CA ILE A 30 -12.82 -4.05 7.56
C ILE A 30 -13.57 -4.51 8.83
N PRO A 31 -13.23 -4.01 10.05
CA PRO A 31 -13.98 -4.35 11.25
C PRO A 31 -15.45 -3.90 11.24
N SER A 32 -15.77 -2.82 10.51
CA SER A 32 -17.15 -2.31 10.42
C SER A 32 -18.04 -3.12 9.49
N LEU A 33 -17.46 -3.82 8.52
CA LEU A 33 -18.18 -4.63 7.53
C LEU A 33 -18.71 -5.94 8.11
N SER A 34 -18.08 -6.51 9.15
CA SER A 34 -18.55 -7.77 9.74
C SER A 34 -18.31 -7.82 11.24
N ARG A 35 -19.36 -8.26 11.97
CA ARG A 35 -19.30 -8.49 13.43
C ARG A 35 -18.62 -9.81 13.79
N LYS A 36 -18.68 -10.82 12.91
CA LYS A 36 -18.11 -12.15 13.16
C LYS A 36 -16.62 -12.15 12.84
N LYS A 37 -15.79 -12.58 13.79
CA LYS A 37 -14.33 -12.67 13.65
C LYS A 37 -13.95 -13.50 12.40
N GLU A 38 -14.57 -14.65 12.21
CA GLU A 38 -14.29 -15.53 11.07
C GLU A 38 -14.50 -14.84 9.71
N ASN A 39 -15.55 -14.03 9.57
CA ASN A 39 -15.79 -13.28 8.33
C ASN A 39 -14.77 -12.16 8.13
N ARG A 40 -14.30 -11.52 9.20
CA ARG A 40 -13.24 -10.50 9.11
C ARG A 40 -11.92 -11.11 8.64
N ASP A 41 -11.57 -12.28 9.20
CA ASP A 41 -10.35 -12.98 8.82
C ASP A 41 -10.40 -13.39 7.34
N LYS A 42 -11.55 -13.91 6.87
CA LYS A 42 -11.76 -14.22 5.44
C LYS A 42 -11.68 -12.99 4.55
N LEU A 43 -12.30 -11.87 4.96
CA LEU A 43 -12.22 -10.59 4.22
C LEU A 43 -10.78 -10.11 4.11
N THR A 44 -10.04 -10.09 5.22
CA THR A 44 -8.64 -9.67 5.24
C THR A 44 -7.79 -10.55 4.32
N THR A 45 -7.95 -11.87 4.38
CA THR A 45 -7.22 -12.80 3.51
C THR A 45 -7.55 -12.56 2.03
N MET A 46 -8.83 -12.37 1.70
CA MET A 46 -9.25 -12.11 0.32
C MET A 46 -8.67 -10.80 -0.23
N VAL A 47 -8.64 -9.78 0.61
CA VAL A 47 -8.06 -8.47 0.27
C VAL A 47 -6.57 -8.58 -0.01
N ILE A 48 -5.81 -9.24 0.86
CA ILE A 48 -4.37 -9.45 0.66
C ILE A 48 -4.11 -10.25 -0.62
N PHE A 49 -4.89 -11.29 -0.85
CA PHE A 49 -4.78 -12.10 -2.06
C PHE A 49 -5.05 -11.29 -3.34
N CYS A 50 -6.12 -10.50 -3.36
CA CYS A 50 -6.43 -9.63 -4.50
C CYS A 50 -5.34 -8.55 -4.72
N ALA A 51 -4.82 -7.97 -3.63
CA ALA A 51 -3.73 -7.00 -3.71
C ALA A 51 -2.45 -7.63 -4.29
N GLY A 52 -2.12 -8.86 -3.90
CA GLY A 52 -1.00 -9.61 -4.45
C GLY A 52 -1.16 -9.89 -5.94
N ILE A 53 -2.33 -10.34 -6.39
CA ILE A 53 -2.63 -10.53 -7.82
C ILE A 53 -2.47 -9.21 -8.58
N GLY A 54 -3.07 -8.12 -8.07
CA GLY A 54 -2.96 -6.80 -8.71
C GLY A 54 -1.52 -6.33 -8.83
N GLY A 55 -0.73 -6.45 -7.78
CA GLY A 55 0.69 -6.12 -7.78
C GLY A 55 1.49 -6.96 -8.78
N GLY A 56 1.21 -8.27 -8.85
CA GLY A 56 1.84 -9.18 -9.82
C GLY A 56 1.53 -8.80 -11.27
N ILE A 57 0.27 -8.51 -11.59
CA ILE A 57 -0.13 -8.08 -12.94
C ILE A 57 0.56 -6.77 -13.33
N ILE A 58 0.59 -5.77 -12.45
CA ILE A 58 1.25 -4.49 -12.71
C ILE A 58 2.76 -4.69 -12.92
N SER A 59 3.41 -5.51 -12.09
CA SER A 59 4.84 -5.80 -12.23
C SER A 59 5.17 -6.44 -13.57
N LEU A 60 4.32 -7.36 -14.05
CA LEU A 60 4.47 -7.97 -15.39
C LEU A 60 4.30 -6.93 -16.50
N ILE A 61 3.26 -6.10 -16.44
CA ILE A 61 3.00 -5.07 -17.45
C ILE A 61 4.19 -4.11 -17.52
N VAL A 62 4.65 -3.60 -16.38
CA VAL A 62 5.79 -2.69 -16.33
C VAL A 62 7.05 -3.36 -16.85
N GLY A 63 7.33 -4.60 -16.46
CA GLY A 63 8.52 -5.33 -16.91
C GLY A 63 8.57 -5.59 -18.40
N PHE A 64 7.43 -5.94 -19.03
CA PHE A 64 7.40 -6.27 -20.47
C PHE A 64 7.29 -5.06 -21.39
N PHE A 65 6.58 -4.01 -20.99
CA PHE A 65 6.28 -2.88 -21.87
C PHE A 65 7.15 -1.64 -21.64
N SER A 66 8.01 -1.62 -20.62
CA SER A 66 8.92 -0.49 -20.37
C SER A 66 10.20 -0.47 -21.23
N PRO A 67 10.75 -1.61 -21.71
CA PRO A 67 11.96 -1.59 -22.53
C PRO A 67 11.75 -0.82 -23.84
N GLY A 68 12.57 0.20 -24.07
CA GLY A 68 12.62 0.98 -25.33
C GLY A 68 12.06 2.40 -25.27
N ASN A 69 10.97 2.66 -24.56
CA ASN A 69 10.36 3.99 -24.44
C ASN A 69 9.88 4.30 -23.01
N ILE A 70 10.82 4.37 -22.08
CA ILE A 70 10.56 4.51 -20.63
C ILE A 70 9.63 5.68 -20.32
N LEU A 71 9.93 6.88 -20.84
CA LEU A 71 9.13 8.08 -20.55
C LEU A 71 7.67 7.95 -20.97
N THR A 72 7.42 7.45 -22.17
CA THR A 72 6.05 7.27 -22.68
C THR A 72 5.32 6.16 -21.91
N ALA A 73 5.99 5.05 -21.61
CA ALA A 73 5.44 3.95 -20.87
C ALA A 73 5.01 4.38 -19.45
N TYR A 74 5.90 5.05 -18.70
CA TYR A 74 5.57 5.53 -17.35
C TYR A 74 4.47 6.60 -17.34
N THR A 75 4.39 7.45 -18.35
CA THR A 75 3.29 8.42 -18.48
C THR A 75 1.95 7.70 -18.65
N ILE A 76 1.88 6.69 -19.53
CA ILE A 76 0.68 5.90 -19.74
C ILE A 76 0.29 5.15 -18.46
N TYR A 77 1.24 4.51 -17.78
CA TYR A 77 0.97 3.80 -16.51
C TYR A 77 0.46 4.73 -15.43
N SER A 78 1.01 5.94 -15.31
CA SER A 78 0.54 6.93 -14.35
C SER A 78 -0.90 7.35 -14.60
N ILE A 79 -1.28 7.56 -15.87
CA ILE A 79 -2.65 7.91 -16.24
C ILE A 79 -3.60 6.75 -15.92
N ILE A 80 -3.25 5.52 -16.29
CA ILE A 80 -4.05 4.33 -16.01
C ILE A 80 -4.22 4.14 -14.50
N ALA A 81 -3.15 4.30 -13.73
CA ALA A 81 -3.19 4.19 -12.28
C ALA A 81 -4.11 5.24 -11.65
N CYS A 82 -3.99 6.51 -12.04
CA CYS A 82 -4.85 7.58 -11.55
C CYS A 82 -6.33 7.31 -11.85
N VAL A 83 -6.67 6.93 -13.09
CA VAL A 83 -8.04 6.61 -13.49
C VAL A 83 -8.55 5.40 -12.69
N SER A 84 -7.76 4.36 -12.54
CA SER A 84 -8.14 3.15 -11.78
C SER A 84 -8.39 3.47 -10.31
N ILE A 85 -7.54 4.26 -9.66
CA ILE A 85 -7.71 4.66 -8.26
C ILE A 85 -9.03 5.45 -8.11
N ILE A 86 -9.28 6.44 -8.96
CA ILE A 86 -10.51 7.25 -8.90
C ILE A 86 -11.74 6.38 -9.09
N LEU A 87 -11.75 5.49 -10.07
CA LEU A 87 -12.85 4.57 -10.32
C LEU A 87 -13.10 3.63 -9.14
N CYS A 88 -12.05 2.98 -8.63
CA CYS A 88 -12.16 2.06 -7.51
C CYS A 88 -12.67 2.76 -6.24
N GLN A 89 -12.13 3.94 -5.92
CA GLN A 89 -12.59 4.70 -4.76
C GLN A 89 -14.05 5.16 -4.89
N THR A 90 -14.43 5.59 -6.08
CA THR A 90 -15.81 5.96 -6.37
C THR A 90 -16.75 4.76 -6.21
N MET A 91 -16.37 3.59 -6.73
CA MET A 91 -17.14 2.34 -6.55
C MET A 91 -17.29 2.00 -5.07
N VAL A 92 -16.23 2.08 -4.28
CA VAL A 92 -16.27 1.81 -2.84
C VAL A 92 -17.23 2.76 -2.14
N CYS A 93 -17.18 4.06 -2.42
CA CYS A 93 -18.05 5.06 -1.82
C CYS A 93 -19.56 4.81 -2.11
N PHE A 94 -19.89 4.32 -3.30
CA PHE A 94 -21.29 4.07 -3.67
C PHE A 94 -21.78 2.67 -3.25
N THR A 95 -20.90 1.70 -3.19
CA THR A 95 -21.29 0.28 -2.99
C THR A 95 -21.23 -0.13 -1.52
N VAL A 96 -20.26 0.37 -0.75
CA VAL A 96 -20.06 0.00 0.64
C VAL A 96 -21.05 0.77 1.51
N LYS A 97 -22.04 0.06 2.06
CA LYS A 97 -22.94 0.59 3.08
C LYS A 97 -22.43 0.16 4.45
N GLU A 98 -22.07 1.12 5.26
CA GLU A 98 -21.75 0.84 6.67
C GLU A 98 -22.99 0.26 7.36
N GLY A 99 -22.79 -0.84 8.09
CA GLY A 99 -23.83 -1.38 8.97
C GLY A 99 -24.19 -0.35 10.06
N PRO A 100 -25.38 -0.49 10.70
CA PRO A 100 -25.79 0.43 11.76
C PRO A 100 -24.70 0.46 12.84
N ARG A 101 -24.10 1.63 13.03
CA ARG A 101 -23.12 1.86 14.11
C ARG A 101 -23.82 1.53 15.42
N VAL A 102 -23.33 0.53 16.11
CA VAL A 102 -23.63 0.40 17.52
C VAL A 102 -22.86 1.53 18.18
N LEU A 103 -23.59 2.61 18.46
CA LEU A 103 -23.08 3.68 19.30
C LEU A 103 -22.77 3.03 20.65
N HIS A 104 -21.53 2.62 20.85
CA HIS A 104 -21.02 2.46 22.20
C HIS A 104 -21.10 3.82 22.85
N ASP A 105 -21.86 3.88 23.96
CA ASP A 105 -22.08 5.05 24.74
C ASP A 105 -20.83 5.96 24.79
N LYS A 106 -21.07 7.24 24.39
CA LYS A 106 -20.13 8.35 24.53
C LYS A 106 -18.69 7.99 24.16
N GLU A 107 -18.39 7.99 22.85
CA GLU A 107 -17.02 8.20 22.43
C GLU A 107 -16.56 9.56 23.02
N GLU A 108 -15.98 9.51 24.21
CA GLU A 108 -15.12 10.58 24.66
C GLU A 108 -14.10 10.78 23.57
N LYS A 109 -14.08 11.99 22.98
CA LYS A 109 -13.04 12.36 22.00
C LYS A 109 -11.69 12.10 22.66
N GLU A 110 -11.15 10.91 22.45
CA GLU A 110 -9.87 10.54 23.05
C GLU A 110 -8.81 11.49 22.49
N SER A 111 -8.24 12.28 23.39
CA SER A 111 -7.14 13.17 23.03
C SER A 111 -5.97 12.34 22.48
N LEU A 112 -5.35 12.79 21.41
CA LEU A 112 -4.15 12.15 20.82
C LEU A 112 -3.09 11.81 21.88
N LYS A 113 -2.93 12.68 22.89
CA LYS A 113 -2.04 12.42 24.04
C LYS A 113 -2.42 11.17 24.83
N LYS A 114 -3.73 10.90 24.99
CA LYS A 114 -4.22 9.70 25.70
C LYS A 114 -3.94 8.45 24.87
N THR A 115 -4.16 8.50 23.55
CA THR A 115 -3.85 7.41 22.62
C THR A 115 -2.36 7.08 22.62
N PHE A 116 -1.48 8.07 22.49
CA PHE A 116 -0.03 7.86 22.60
C PHE A 116 0.37 7.23 23.93
N LYS A 117 -0.20 7.72 25.05
CA LYS A 117 0.08 7.17 26.39
C LYS A 117 -0.34 5.71 26.50
N ILE A 118 -1.44 5.30 25.89
CA ILE A 118 -1.91 3.90 25.87
C ILE A 118 -0.93 3.03 25.08
N ILE A 119 -0.49 3.48 23.90
CA ILE A 119 0.47 2.77 23.05
C ILE A 119 1.79 2.53 23.80
N PHE A 120 2.36 3.58 24.38
CA PHE A 120 3.62 3.46 25.11
C PHE A 120 3.51 2.67 26.43
N LYS A 121 2.33 2.60 27.03
CA LYS A 121 2.10 1.80 28.24
C LYS A 121 1.96 0.30 27.93
N ASN A 122 1.50 -0.04 26.74
CA ASN A 122 1.34 -1.43 26.32
C ASN A 122 2.64 -1.95 25.65
N LYS A 123 3.46 -2.63 26.46
CA LYS A 123 4.75 -3.18 26.00
C LYS A 123 4.62 -4.13 24.80
N GLN A 124 3.56 -4.94 24.75
CA GLN A 124 3.35 -5.89 23.64
C GLN A 124 3.08 -5.14 22.33
N LEU A 125 2.20 -4.13 22.38
CA LEU A 125 1.89 -3.30 21.22
C LEU A 125 3.13 -2.54 20.74
N LEU A 126 3.93 -2.03 21.67
CA LEU A 126 5.16 -1.32 21.34
C LEU A 126 6.18 -2.22 20.63
N TRP A 127 6.41 -3.44 21.11
CA TRP A 127 7.32 -4.37 20.47
C TRP A 127 6.85 -4.81 19.08
N ILE A 128 5.54 -5.04 18.91
CA ILE A 128 4.95 -5.35 17.60
C ILE A 128 5.14 -4.17 16.64
N SER A 129 4.88 -2.95 17.10
CA SER A 129 5.05 -1.75 16.28
C SER A 129 6.49 -1.51 15.86
N ILE A 130 7.46 -1.72 16.77
CA ILE A 130 8.89 -1.62 16.44
C ILE A 130 9.29 -2.70 15.44
N GLY A 131 8.83 -3.95 15.64
CA GLY A 131 9.10 -5.05 14.71
C GLY A 131 8.57 -4.76 13.31
N PHE A 132 7.35 -4.24 13.20
CA PHE A 132 6.74 -3.85 11.93
C PHE A 132 7.51 -2.71 11.26
N LEU A 133 7.90 -1.69 12.01
CA LEU A 133 8.69 -0.56 11.50
C LEU A 133 10.06 -1.03 10.97
N LEU A 134 10.75 -1.92 11.66
CA LEU A 134 12.03 -2.46 11.19
C LEU A 134 11.85 -3.32 9.94
N TYR A 135 10.76 -4.09 9.88
CA TYR A 135 10.41 -4.86 8.68
C TYR A 135 10.15 -3.95 7.48
N ASP A 136 9.38 -2.89 7.65
CA ASP A 136 9.08 -1.94 6.57
C ASP A 136 10.32 -1.20 6.06
N ILE A 137 11.19 -0.76 6.97
CA ILE A 137 12.48 -0.16 6.58
C ILE A 137 13.32 -1.16 5.79
N GLY A 138 13.44 -2.39 6.27
CA GLY A 138 14.23 -3.44 5.60
C GLY A 138 13.67 -3.78 4.22
N SER A 139 12.38 -3.98 4.10
CA SER A 139 11.72 -4.30 2.83
C SER A 139 11.79 -3.13 1.83
N GLY A 140 11.66 -1.89 2.30
CA GLY A 140 11.81 -0.70 1.47
C GLY A 140 13.21 -0.55 0.90
N ILE A 141 14.26 -0.75 1.73
CA ILE A 141 15.65 -0.73 1.28
C ILE A 141 15.91 -1.85 0.26
N LEU A 142 15.46 -3.06 0.54
CA LEU A 142 15.62 -4.19 -0.39
C LEU A 142 14.91 -3.94 -1.71
N GLY A 143 13.67 -3.42 -1.68
CA GLY A 143 12.92 -3.10 -2.90
C GLY A 143 13.60 -2.05 -3.76
N ALA A 144 14.10 -0.98 -3.15
CA ALA A 144 14.81 0.08 -3.86
C ALA A 144 16.15 -0.39 -4.43
N LEU A 145 16.92 -1.17 -3.67
CA LEU A 145 18.23 -1.67 -4.11
C LEU A 145 18.10 -2.75 -5.16
N LEU A 146 17.17 -3.69 -5.02
CA LEU A 146 17.00 -4.80 -5.93
C LEU A 146 16.67 -4.32 -7.35
N TYR A 147 15.76 -3.37 -7.47
CA TYR A 147 15.38 -2.79 -8.75
C TYR A 147 16.55 -2.11 -9.43
N ASN A 148 17.25 -1.24 -8.70
CA ASN A 148 18.39 -0.51 -9.25
C ASN A 148 19.56 -1.43 -9.59
N LEU A 149 19.88 -2.39 -8.74
CA LEU A 149 20.95 -3.36 -8.98
C LEU A 149 20.67 -4.18 -10.24
N TYR A 150 19.43 -4.64 -10.41
CA TYR A 150 19.06 -5.44 -11.56
C TYR A 150 19.25 -4.68 -12.87
N TYR A 151 18.80 -3.42 -12.93
CA TYR A 151 18.98 -2.60 -14.13
C TYR A 151 20.42 -2.18 -14.40
N LEU A 152 21.23 -2.01 -13.37
CA LEU A 152 22.65 -1.68 -13.53
C LEU A 152 23.45 -2.88 -14.04
N GLU A 153 23.12 -4.11 -13.60
CA GLU A 153 23.89 -5.32 -13.95
C GLU A 153 23.40 -5.98 -15.24
N PHE A 154 22.10 -6.09 -15.44
CA PHE A 154 21.48 -6.83 -16.54
C PHE A 154 20.87 -5.93 -17.64
N GLY A 155 20.76 -4.62 -17.40
CA GLY A 155 20.14 -3.70 -18.34
C GLY A 155 18.61 -3.83 -18.43
N TYR A 156 18.04 -3.07 -19.36
CA TYR A 156 16.57 -3.01 -19.55
C TYR A 156 16.11 -4.02 -20.61
N ASP A 157 16.24 -5.29 -20.39
CA ASP A 157 15.88 -6.35 -21.34
C ASP A 157 14.51 -7.03 -21.06
N GLY A 158 13.77 -6.57 -20.06
CA GLY A 158 12.45 -7.13 -19.71
C GLY A 158 12.51 -8.41 -18.89
N THR A 159 13.66 -9.02 -18.64
CA THR A 159 13.80 -10.24 -17.83
C THR A 159 13.45 -10.00 -16.37
N PHE A 160 13.50 -8.75 -15.91
CA PHE A 160 13.02 -8.36 -14.59
C PHE A 160 11.56 -8.77 -14.34
N ALA A 161 10.72 -8.78 -15.38
CA ALA A 161 9.32 -9.22 -15.26
C ALA A 161 9.22 -10.68 -14.79
N VAL A 162 10.12 -11.55 -15.25
CA VAL A 162 10.17 -12.96 -14.84
C VAL A 162 10.62 -13.08 -13.40
N VAL A 163 11.63 -12.31 -12.99
CA VAL A 163 12.10 -12.27 -11.60
C VAL A 163 11.01 -11.76 -10.67
N ALA A 164 10.33 -10.66 -11.04
CA ALA A 164 9.23 -10.11 -10.26
C ALA A 164 8.05 -11.08 -10.14
N LEU A 165 7.74 -11.85 -11.18
CA LEU A 165 6.70 -12.88 -11.15
C LEU A 165 7.07 -14.02 -10.18
N VAL A 166 8.27 -14.53 -10.25
CA VAL A 166 8.75 -15.60 -9.38
C VAL A 166 8.73 -15.12 -7.92
N MET A 167 9.26 -13.92 -7.64
CA MET A 167 9.22 -13.35 -6.30
C MET A 167 7.79 -13.12 -5.80
N GLY A 168 6.89 -12.66 -6.67
CA GLY A 168 5.47 -12.49 -6.35
C GLY A 168 4.77 -13.78 -5.93
N ILE A 169 5.08 -14.90 -6.59
CA ILE A 169 4.54 -16.22 -6.22
C ILE A 169 5.03 -16.63 -4.82
N PHE A 170 6.32 -16.43 -4.54
CA PHE A 170 6.89 -16.77 -3.22
C PHE A 170 6.37 -15.89 -2.09
N THR A 171 5.97 -14.64 -2.37
CA THR A 171 5.38 -13.76 -1.35
C THR A 171 3.91 -14.05 -1.06
N MET A 172 3.24 -14.83 -1.91
CA MET A 172 1.85 -15.28 -1.71
C MET A 172 1.74 -16.63 -0.98
N ALA A 173 2.82 -17.38 -0.89
CA ALA A 173 2.88 -18.69 -0.23
C ALA A 173 3.13 -18.55 1.28
#